data_b6542b1c59a486d1f25efa53ab0814e6
#
_entry.id   b6542b1c59a486d1f25efa53ab0814e6
#
_cell.length_a   1.000
_cell.length_b   1.000
_cell.length_c   1.000
_cell.angle_alpha   90.00
_cell.angle_beta   90.00
_cell.angle_gamma   90.00
#
_symmetry.space_group_name_H-M   'P 1'
#
loop_
_entity.id
_entity.type
_entity.pdbx_description
1 polymer ?
#
loop_
_entity_poly.entity_id
_entity_poly.type
_entity_poly.pdbx_seq_one_letter_code
_entity_poly.pdbx_strand_id
1 'polypeptide(L)'
;MVGLDVTRRIVLTPDLLEYMKRLNSKTGEFVQAITKFYLDFHWEWEHIIGCVVNDPLAVAYFADRGMCSGLEAYVAIETGGIAMGQSVVDAAGFYRREANAVVLTETDPLRFFRMFFGRILKLEEKKLDLLEDLVRQ
;
A
#
# COMPACT_ATOMS: atom_id res chain seq x y z
N MET A 1 1.72 -12.43 -3.69
CA MET A 1 0.42 -11.96 -3.18
C MET A 1 0.65 -10.69 -2.37
N VAL A 2 0.00 -9.58 -2.74
CA VAL A 2 0.05 -8.30 -2.02
C VAL A 2 -1.28 -8.17 -1.30
N GLY A 3 -1.34 -8.70 -0.08
CA GLY A 3 -2.57 -8.75 0.72
C GLY A 3 -2.83 -7.48 1.53
N LEU A 4 -4.02 -7.38 2.11
CA LEU A 4 -4.41 -6.24 2.95
C LEU A 4 -3.50 -6.08 4.18
N ASP A 5 -2.93 -7.17 4.69
CA ASP A 5 -2.00 -7.14 5.83
C ASP A 5 -0.77 -6.25 5.56
N VAL A 6 -0.30 -6.22 4.31
CA VAL A 6 0.84 -5.40 3.92
C VAL A 6 0.43 -4.04 3.36
N THR A 7 -0.68 -3.97 2.60
CA THR A 7 -1.11 -2.70 2.00
C THR A 7 -1.62 -1.71 3.04
N ARG A 8 -2.20 -2.17 4.15
CA ARG A 8 -2.65 -1.31 5.26
C ARG A 8 -1.53 -0.57 5.98
N ARG A 9 -0.27 -0.92 5.71
CA ARG A 9 0.89 -0.16 6.19
C ARG A 9 1.20 1.07 5.32
N ILE A 10 0.56 1.19 4.16
CA ILE A 10 0.72 2.32 3.23
C ILE A 10 -0.53 3.18 3.30
N VAL A 11 -0.48 4.21 4.12
CA VAL A 11 -1.58 5.15 4.33
C VAL A 11 -1.22 6.52 3.79
N LEU A 12 -1.92 6.96 2.76
CA LEU A 12 -1.81 8.31 2.21
C LEU A 12 -2.62 9.25 3.10
N THR A 13 -1.93 9.90 4.04
CA THR A 13 -2.53 10.80 5.03
C THR A 13 -2.90 12.17 4.44
N PRO A 14 -3.78 12.96 5.11
CA PRO A 14 -4.05 14.34 4.70
C PRO A 14 -2.79 15.20 4.60
N ASP A 15 -1.80 15.02 5.48
CA ASP A 15 -0.55 15.77 5.46
C ASP A 15 0.32 15.42 4.24
N LEU A 16 0.36 14.14 3.85
CA LEU A 16 1.02 13.69 2.63
C LEU A 16 0.34 14.27 1.38
N LEU A 17 -0.99 14.35 1.36
CA LEU A 17 -1.75 14.99 0.27
C LEU A 17 -1.47 16.48 0.19
N GLU A 18 -1.45 17.17 1.32
CA GLU A 18 -1.12 18.62 1.34
C GLU A 18 0.33 18.86 0.92
N TYR A 19 1.25 18.03 1.35
CA TYR A 19 2.64 18.10 0.90
C TYR A 19 2.75 17.87 -0.62
N MET A 20 2.02 16.89 -1.16
CA MET A 20 1.95 16.66 -2.61
C MET A 20 1.45 17.89 -3.37
N LYS A 21 0.42 18.58 -2.87
CA LYS A 21 -0.10 19.81 -3.47
C LYS A 21 0.91 20.96 -3.44
N ARG A 22 1.70 21.08 -2.38
CA ARG A 22 2.77 22.10 -2.29
C ARG A 22 3.87 21.85 -3.33
N LEU A 23 4.21 20.60 -3.57
CA LEU A 23 5.21 20.23 -4.56
C LEU A 23 4.71 20.38 -6.00
N ASN A 24 3.46 20.04 -6.26
CA ASN A 24 2.80 20.17 -7.56
C ASN A 24 1.28 20.29 -7.38
N SER A 25 0.76 21.51 -7.41
CA SER A 25 -0.66 21.78 -7.13
C SER A 25 -1.61 21.01 -8.03
N LYS A 26 -1.34 20.98 -9.35
CA LYS A 26 -2.20 20.31 -10.34
C LYS A 26 -2.31 18.81 -10.07
N THR A 27 -1.19 18.14 -9.84
CA THR A 27 -1.18 16.69 -9.55
C THR A 27 -1.73 16.41 -8.16
N GLY A 28 -1.38 17.21 -7.15
CA GLY A 28 -1.87 17.05 -5.79
C GLY A 28 -3.37 17.23 -5.67
N GLU A 29 -3.95 18.24 -6.33
CA GLU A 29 -5.40 18.46 -6.39
C GLU A 29 -6.12 17.30 -7.09
N PHE A 30 -5.56 16.78 -8.17
CA PHE A 30 -6.10 15.61 -8.85
C PHE A 30 -6.09 14.38 -7.93
N VAL A 31 -4.96 14.07 -7.28
CA VAL A 31 -4.87 12.93 -6.37
C VAL A 31 -5.84 13.10 -5.20
N GLN A 32 -5.91 14.29 -4.60
CA GLN A 32 -6.87 14.57 -3.53
C GLN A 32 -8.32 14.35 -3.97
N ALA A 33 -8.66 14.78 -5.18
CA ALA A 33 -10.02 14.62 -5.71
C ALA A 33 -10.41 13.14 -5.89
N ILE A 34 -9.52 12.32 -6.47
CA ILE A 34 -9.79 10.89 -6.70
C ILE A 34 -9.73 10.04 -5.43
N THR A 35 -9.00 10.47 -4.41
CA THR A 35 -8.89 9.74 -3.14
C THR A 35 -9.92 10.16 -2.09
N LYS A 36 -10.66 11.26 -2.33
CA LYS A 36 -11.62 11.79 -1.36
C LYS A 36 -12.61 10.74 -0.85
N PHE A 37 -13.20 9.97 -1.75
CA PHE A 37 -14.15 8.91 -1.39
C PHE A 37 -13.53 7.87 -0.44
N TYR A 38 -12.28 7.48 -0.72
CA TYR A 38 -11.56 6.50 0.10
C TYR A 38 -11.14 7.07 1.46
N LEU A 39 -10.79 8.37 1.53
CA LEU A 39 -10.51 9.05 2.80
C LEU A 39 -11.76 9.03 3.69
N ASP A 40 -12.91 9.43 3.13
CA ASP A 40 -14.19 9.47 3.86
C ASP A 40 -14.59 8.04 4.30
N PHE A 41 -14.46 7.04 3.41
CA PHE A 41 -14.76 5.63 3.70
C PHE A 41 -13.89 5.06 4.83
N HIS A 42 -12.56 5.22 4.74
CA HIS A 42 -11.66 4.68 5.76
C HIS A 42 -11.86 5.36 7.12
N TRP A 43 -12.18 6.66 7.13
CA TRP A 43 -12.52 7.35 8.36
C TRP A 43 -13.84 6.83 8.97
N GLU A 44 -14.88 6.73 8.18
CA GLU A 44 -16.21 6.34 8.65
C GLU A 44 -16.26 4.89 9.14
N TRP A 45 -15.64 3.99 8.41
CA TRP A 45 -15.78 2.54 8.65
C TRP A 45 -14.61 1.91 9.40
N GLU A 46 -13.42 2.44 9.26
CA GLU A 46 -12.21 1.84 9.81
C GLU A 46 -11.47 2.74 10.81
N HIS A 47 -11.91 3.99 10.97
CA HIS A 47 -11.28 5.02 11.81
C HIS A 47 -9.81 5.27 11.48
N ILE A 48 -9.44 5.12 10.20
CA ILE A 48 -8.12 5.41 9.67
C ILE A 48 -8.10 6.86 9.15
N ILE A 49 -7.15 7.66 9.64
CA ILE A 49 -6.91 9.02 9.14
C ILE A 49 -6.06 8.94 7.88
N GLY A 50 -6.69 8.73 6.74
CA GLY A 50 -6.00 8.59 5.46
C GLY A 50 -6.67 7.62 4.51
N CYS A 51 -6.01 7.34 3.41
CA CYS A 51 -6.43 6.39 2.40
C CYS A 51 -5.41 5.24 2.29
N VAL A 52 -5.84 4.01 2.54
CA VAL A 52 -5.00 2.84 2.30
C VAL A 52 -4.77 2.68 0.80
N VAL A 53 -3.49 2.60 0.40
CA VAL A 53 -3.09 2.60 -1.01
C VAL A 53 -2.77 1.17 -1.46
N ASN A 54 -3.80 0.42 -1.87
CA ASN A 54 -3.70 -1.01 -2.19
C ASN A 54 -3.01 -1.28 -3.53
N ASP A 55 -3.66 -0.94 -4.64
CA ASP A 55 -3.20 -1.26 -5.99
C ASP A 55 -1.86 -0.58 -6.34
N PRO A 56 -1.60 0.68 -5.96
CA PRO A 56 -0.31 1.29 -6.20
C PRO A 56 0.86 0.59 -5.52
N LEU A 57 0.66 -0.03 -4.34
CA LEU A 57 1.72 -0.84 -3.72
C LEU A 57 2.04 -2.08 -4.55
N ALA A 58 1.03 -2.75 -5.12
CA ALA A 58 1.26 -3.90 -5.98
C ALA A 58 2.05 -3.52 -7.24
N VAL A 59 1.74 -2.36 -7.85
CA VAL A 59 2.49 -1.82 -8.99
C VAL A 59 3.91 -1.42 -8.60
N ALA A 60 4.08 -0.79 -7.44
CA ALA A 60 5.40 -0.41 -6.92
C ALA A 60 6.28 -1.64 -6.66
N TYR A 61 5.73 -2.68 -6.05
CA TYR A 61 6.42 -3.95 -5.83
C TYR A 61 6.81 -4.64 -7.15
N PHE A 62 5.97 -4.56 -8.18
CA PHE A 62 6.34 -5.07 -9.50
C PHE A 62 7.55 -4.33 -10.08
N ALA A 63 7.64 -3.02 -9.87
CA ALA A 63 8.74 -2.18 -10.34
C ALA A 63 10.00 -2.30 -9.48
N ASP A 64 9.87 -2.59 -8.18
CA ASP A 64 10.95 -2.72 -7.21
C ASP A 64 10.64 -3.80 -6.17
N ARG A 65 11.14 -5.02 -6.44
CA ARG A 65 10.97 -6.19 -5.57
C ARG A 65 11.58 -6.02 -4.17
N GLY A 66 12.58 -5.17 -4.03
CA GLY A 66 13.22 -4.89 -2.75
C GLY A 66 12.38 -4.04 -1.78
N MET A 67 11.21 -3.56 -2.21
CA MET A 67 10.32 -2.74 -1.39
C MET A 67 9.57 -3.54 -0.33
N CYS A 68 9.31 -4.81 -0.59
CA CYS A 68 8.56 -5.70 0.29
C CYS A 68 9.33 -7.00 0.52
N SER A 69 9.07 -7.64 1.64
CA SER A 69 9.51 -9.00 1.93
C SER A 69 8.33 -9.86 2.39
N GLY A 70 8.51 -11.17 2.34
CA GLY A 70 7.47 -12.12 2.68
C GLY A 70 7.97 -13.55 2.69
N LEU A 71 7.06 -14.50 2.66
CA LEU A 71 7.35 -15.93 2.70
C LEU A 71 6.72 -16.66 1.52
N GLU A 72 7.32 -17.75 1.12
CA GLU A 72 6.71 -18.71 0.21
C GLU A 72 5.71 -19.58 0.99
N ALA A 73 4.48 -19.65 0.51
CA ALA A 73 3.44 -20.42 1.16
C ALA A 73 2.44 -20.99 0.16
N TYR A 74 1.75 -22.04 0.56
CA TYR A 74 0.55 -22.47 -0.13
C TYR A 74 -0.60 -21.53 0.23
N VAL A 75 -1.29 -21.02 -0.79
CA VAL A 75 -2.45 -20.13 -0.65
C VAL A 75 -3.65 -20.76 -1.34
N ALA A 76 -4.74 -20.85 -0.63
CA ALA A 76 -6.05 -21.22 -1.18
C ALA A 76 -7.02 -20.03 -1.07
N ILE A 77 -7.99 -19.98 -1.95
CA ILE A 77 -9.10 -19.02 -1.86
C ILE A 77 -10.35 -19.80 -1.46
N GLU A 78 -11.02 -19.32 -0.41
CA GLU A 78 -12.33 -19.87 -0.03
C GLU A 78 -13.38 -19.46 -1.07
N THR A 79 -14.05 -20.42 -1.63
CA THR A 79 -15.01 -20.20 -2.74
C THR A 79 -16.47 -20.33 -2.32
N GLY A 80 -16.74 -20.58 -1.04
CA GLY A 80 -18.10 -20.77 -0.55
C GLY A 80 -18.29 -20.31 0.89
N GLY A 81 -19.55 -20.30 1.36
CA GLY A 81 -19.90 -19.93 2.73
C GLY A 81 -19.67 -18.48 3.08
N ILE A 82 -19.62 -18.19 4.37
CA ILE A 82 -19.48 -16.83 4.91
C ILE A 82 -18.10 -16.21 4.65
N ALA A 83 -17.07 -17.03 4.43
CA ALA A 83 -15.71 -16.61 4.18
C ALA A 83 -15.35 -16.57 2.68
N MET A 84 -16.33 -16.61 1.79
CA MET A 84 -16.10 -16.59 0.34
C MET A 84 -15.26 -15.40 -0.09
N GLY A 85 -14.18 -15.68 -0.84
CA GLY A 85 -13.20 -14.68 -1.28
C GLY A 85 -11.99 -14.51 -0.36
N GLN A 86 -12.01 -15.11 0.82
CA GLN A 86 -10.88 -15.03 1.76
C GLN A 86 -9.68 -15.83 1.24
N SER A 87 -8.50 -15.21 1.32
CA SER A 87 -7.22 -15.88 1.08
C SER A 87 -6.77 -16.60 2.36
N VAL A 88 -6.58 -17.91 2.27
CA VAL A 88 -6.09 -18.74 3.36
C VAL A 88 -4.63 -19.09 3.09
N VAL A 89 -3.74 -18.60 3.94
CA VAL A 89 -2.28 -18.79 3.81
C VAL A 89 -1.81 -19.87 4.76
N ASP A 90 -1.21 -20.94 4.20
CA ASP A 90 -0.60 -22.01 4.98
C ASP A 90 0.88 -21.71 5.28
N ALA A 91 1.12 -20.77 6.17
CA ALA A 91 2.48 -20.38 6.55
C ALA A 91 3.24 -21.46 7.34
N ALA A 92 2.52 -22.38 8.00
CA ALA A 92 3.09 -23.44 8.81
C ALA A 92 3.24 -24.79 8.06
N GLY A 93 2.78 -24.87 6.80
CA GLY A 93 2.81 -26.11 6.02
C GLY A 93 1.82 -27.18 6.50
N PHE A 94 0.75 -26.74 7.17
CA PHE A 94 -0.25 -27.63 7.75
C PHE A 94 -0.92 -28.55 6.70
N TYR A 95 -1.21 -27.97 5.51
CA TYR A 95 -1.82 -28.71 4.40
C TYR A 95 -0.85 -29.63 3.65
N ARG A 96 0.46 -29.57 3.95
CA ARG A 96 1.52 -30.36 3.30
C ARG A 96 1.49 -30.23 1.76
N ARG A 97 1.20 -29.02 1.27
CA ARG A 97 1.21 -28.66 -0.15
C ARG A 97 2.41 -27.80 -0.47
N GLU A 98 2.88 -27.91 -1.70
CA GLU A 98 3.94 -27.02 -2.20
C GLU A 98 3.47 -25.56 -2.23
N ALA A 99 4.39 -24.63 -1.94
CA ALA A 99 4.12 -23.21 -2.04
C ALA A 99 3.73 -22.84 -3.48
N ASN A 100 2.65 -22.10 -3.62
CA ASN A 100 2.17 -21.60 -4.91
C ASN A 100 2.22 -20.09 -5.02
N ALA A 101 2.62 -19.40 -3.97
CA ALA A 101 2.72 -17.95 -3.94
C ALA A 101 3.82 -17.46 -2.98
N VAL A 102 4.40 -16.29 -3.30
CA VAL A 102 5.12 -15.47 -2.34
C VAL A 102 4.10 -14.53 -1.70
N VAL A 103 3.89 -14.67 -0.40
CA VAL A 103 2.96 -13.85 0.38
C VAL A 103 3.76 -12.74 1.06
N LEU A 104 3.50 -11.49 0.68
CA LEU A 104 4.18 -10.35 1.27
C LEU A 104 3.62 -10.07 2.67
N THR A 105 4.52 -9.84 3.63
CA THR A 105 4.19 -9.58 5.03
C THR A 105 4.76 -8.26 5.54
N GLU A 106 5.80 -7.76 4.89
CA GLU A 106 6.46 -6.52 5.25
C GLU A 106 6.62 -5.60 4.04
N THR A 107 6.57 -4.30 4.28
CA THR A 107 6.86 -3.27 3.27
C THR A 107 7.60 -2.09 3.90
N ASP A 108 8.32 -1.34 3.09
CA ASP A 108 8.96 -0.08 3.47
C ASP A 108 8.09 1.10 2.98
N PRO A 109 7.30 1.74 3.88
CA PRO A 109 6.44 2.86 3.50
C PRO A 109 7.21 4.06 2.96
N LEU A 110 8.38 4.37 3.53
CA LEU A 110 9.17 5.50 3.07
C LEU A 110 9.68 5.29 1.64
N ARG A 111 10.19 4.09 1.35
CA ARG A 111 10.63 3.71 0.01
C ARG A 111 9.48 3.75 -0.99
N PHE A 112 8.29 3.27 -0.57
CA PHE A 112 7.09 3.38 -1.38
C PHE A 112 6.75 4.83 -1.71
N PHE A 113 6.63 5.71 -0.70
CA PHE A 113 6.25 7.10 -0.93
C PHE A 113 7.31 7.89 -1.69
N ARG A 114 8.60 7.61 -1.52
CA ARG A 114 9.67 8.19 -2.34
C ARG A 114 9.48 7.85 -3.82
N MET A 115 9.24 6.56 -4.14
CA MET A 115 8.96 6.14 -5.50
C MET A 115 7.66 6.76 -6.01
N PHE A 116 6.59 6.71 -5.24
CA PHE A 116 5.26 7.20 -5.62
C PHE A 116 5.29 8.69 -5.92
N PHE A 117 5.78 9.51 -5.01
CA PHE A 117 5.90 10.96 -5.19
C PHE A 117 6.87 11.31 -6.33
N GLY A 118 8.04 10.69 -6.36
CA GLY A 118 9.04 10.94 -7.40
C GLY A 118 8.48 10.70 -8.80
N ARG A 119 7.79 9.60 -9.01
CA ARG A 119 7.21 9.24 -10.32
C ARG A 119 5.99 10.07 -10.69
N ILE A 120 5.05 10.24 -9.78
CA ILE A 120 3.80 10.96 -10.06
C ILE A 120 4.05 12.46 -10.24
N LEU A 121 4.90 13.04 -9.37
CA LEU A 121 5.23 14.46 -9.45
C LEU A 121 6.37 14.79 -10.42
N LYS A 122 7.06 13.76 -10.93
CA LYS A 122 8.25 13.88 -11.80
C LYS A 122 9.36 14.69 -11.12
N LEU A 123 9.59 14.42 -9.85
CA LEU A 123 10.58 15.11 -9.02
C LEU A 123 11.76 14.19 -8.68
N GLU A 124 12.92 14.79 -8.52
CA GLU A 124 14.08 14.12 -7.95
C GLU A 124 13.91 13.93 -6.44
N GLU A 125 14.47 12.86 -5.90
CA GLU A 125 14.36 12.48 -4.48
C GLU A 125 14.80 13.59 -3.52
N LYS A 126 15.84 14.36 -3.89
CA LYS A 126 16.33 15.49 -3.08
C LYS A 126 15.30 16.61 -2.85
N LYS A 127 14.20 16.63 -3.62
CA LYS A 127 13.09 17.58 -3.45
C LYS A 127 11.99 17.04 -2.51
N LEU A 128 12.17 15.84 -1.97
CA LEU A 128 11.23 15.17 -1.08
C LEU A 128 11.74 15.23 0.39
N ASP A 129 12.23 16.40 0.80
CA ASP A 129 12.92 16.65 2.07
C ASP A 129 12.06 16.35 3.31
N LEU A 130 10.78 16.69 3.28
CA LEU A 130 9.86 16.49 4.40
C LEU A 130 9.19 15.10 4.40
N LEU A 131 9.40 14.29 3.37
CA LEU A 131 8.66 13.05 3.20
C LEU A 131 8.94 12.04 4.33
N GLU A 132 10.18 11.98 4.78
CA GLU A 132 10.58 11.05 5.84
C GLU A 132 9.88 11.37 7.16
N ASP A 133 9.79 12.65 7.53
CA ASP A 133 9.12 13.09 8.75
C ASP A 133 7.61 12.81 8.69
N LEU A 134 6.98 13.01 7.52
CA LEU A 134 5.55 12.79 7.32
C LEU A 134 5.16 11.30 7.29
N VAL A 135 6.06 10.41 6.90
CA VAL A 135 5.79 8.97 6.83
C VAL A 135 6.01 8.28 8.18
N ARG A 136 6.86 8.84 9.05
CA ARG A 136 7.16 8.26 10.37
C ARG A 136 6.17 8.65 11.48
N GLN A 137 5.24 9.56 11.22
CA GLN A 137 4.16 9.95 12.14
C GLN A 137 3.03 8.90 12.13
#